data_2b1157cd0c9dee6d9858ec69bb219b67
#
_entry.id   2b1157cd0c9dee6d9858ec69bb219b67
#
_cell.length_a   1.000
_cell.length_b   1.000
_cell.length_c   1.000
_cell.angle_alpha   90.00
_cell.angle_beta   90.00
_cell.angle_gamma   90.00
#
_symmetry.space_group_name_H-M   'P 1'
#
loop_
_entity.id
_entity.type
_entity.pdbx_description
1 polymer ?
#
loop_
_entity_poly.entity_id
_entity_poly.type
_entity_poly.pdbx_seq_one_letter_code
_entity_poly.pdbx_strand_id
1 'polypeptide(L)'
;MNVDLPGASRGDACPAQHAMSTQLKGPPDLEPVPGQEHVQSVVRAMALLKAFDGGDEVFLSLTELARRTGMYKPTALRLARSLALSQFMVQRDDGAWRLGPAAGWIGSRYQAQFDVGSVIEPILRMLATQTGESASFYVHEGNMRSCLMRCEGSNARPNHPRSGELLPLDLGAPGRAILAALGEPGDLYEQIRRQGFYWARGERSSDAASIAAAVRGGHGTVLGAISTSGLADRLTPDILMELSGPTVAAAKRLGAALGGVPATALRATWHP
;
A
#
# COMPACT_ATOMS: atom_id res chain seq x y z
N MET A 1 37.28 55.69 -30.09
CA MET A 1 35.87 55.51 -30.49
C MET A 1 35.23 54.54 -29.54
N ASN A 2 34.58 55.11 -28.50
CA ASN A 2 33.76 54.36 -27.54
C ASN A 2 32.43 54.03 -28.19
N VAL A 3 31.97 52.78 -28.01
CA VAL A 3 30.58 52.41 -28.23
C VAL A 3 30.08 51.74 -26.97
N ASP A 4 29.22 52.44 -26.27
CA ASP A 4 28.43 52.00 -25.10
C ASP A 4 27.46 50.91 -25.50
N LEU A 5 27.35 49.88 -24.67
CA LEU A 5 26.24 48.89 -24.68
C LEU A 5 25.33 49.12 -23.46
N PRO A 6 24.03 49.22 -23.65
CA PRO A 6 23.08 49.47 -22.56
C PRO A 6 22.63 48.18 -21.85
N GLY A 7 22.51 48.33 -20.59
CA GLY A 7 21.64 47.77 -19.58
C GLY A 7 21.01 46.40 -19.77
N ALA A 8 21.44 45.44 -18.88
CA ALA A 8 20.74 44.20 -18.60
C ALA A 8 19.46 44.50 -17.79
N SER A 9 18.30 44.20 -18.35
CA SER A 9 17.01 44.21 -17.70
C SER A 9 16.84 42.99 -16.77
N ARG A 10 16.26 43.28 -15.66
CA ARG A 10 15.96 42.37 -14.56
C ARG A 10 15.14 41.16 -15.03
N GLY A 11 15.62 39.97 -14.66
CA GLY A 11 14.87 38.73 -14.80
C GLY A 11 13.74 38.68 -13.83
N ASP A 12 12.53 38.55 -14.33
CA ASP A 12 11.32 38.27 -13.54
C ASP A 12 11.44 36.88 -12.92
N ALA A 13 11.40 36.85 -11.61
CA ALA A 13 11.31 35.64 -10.81
C ALA A 13 9.93 34.99 -11.03
N CYS A 14 9.93 33.81 -11.59
CA CYS A 14 8.76 32.96 -11.67
C CYS A 14 8.24 32.65 -10.25
N PRO A 15 6.96 32.89 -9.92
CA PRO A 15 6.43 32.59 -8.62
C PRO A 15 6.43 31.08 -8.40
N ALA A 16 7.12 30.63 -7.35
CA ALA A 16 7.08 29.26 -6.88
C ALA A 16 5.62 28.88 -6.59
N GLN A 17 5.10 27.94 -7.38
CA GLN A 17 3.83 27.30 -7.11
C GLN A 17 3.94 26.56 -5.78
N HIS A 18 3.18 27.02 -4.78
CA HIS A 18 2.93 26.33 -3.55
C HIS A 18 2.21 25.01 -3.88
N ALA A 19 2.95 23.94 -3.98
CA ALA A 19 2.40 22.60 -3.93
C ALA A 19 1.85 22.40 -2.50
N MET A 20 0.55 22.59 -2.33
CA MET A 20 -0.16 22.14 -1.14
C MET A 20 0.00 20.64 -1.04
N SER A 21 0.91 20.21 -0.17
CA SER A 21 1.08 18.84 0.27
C SER A 21 -0.19 18.40 1.00
N THR A 22 -1.17 17.89 0.27
CA THR A 22 -2.32 17.20 0.86
C THR A 22 -1.82 15.85 1.37
N GLN A 23 -1.41 15.83 2.64
CA GLN A 23 -1.18 14.58 3.36
C GLN A 23 -2.50 13.82 3.42
N LEU A 24 -2.66 12.80 2.58
CA LEU A 24 -3.71 11.81 2.72
C LEU A 24 -3.45 11.03 4.01
N LYS A 25 -4.10 11.47 5.11
CA LYS A 25 -4.25 10.63 6.30
C LYS A 25 -5.07 9.41 5.87
N GLY A 26 -4.58 8.21 6.16
CA GLY A 26 -5.38 6.99 6.08
C GLY A 26 -6.71 7.17 6.84
N PRO A 27 -7.74 6.34 6.55
CA PRO A 27 -9.02 6.49 7.21
C PRO A 27 -8.78 6.48 8.73
N PRO A 28 -9.12 7.55 9.45
CA PRO A 28 -9.05 7.52 10.89
C PRO A 28 -10.07 6.49 11.38
N ASP A 29 -9.69 5.69 12.37
CA ASP A 29 -10.68 5.10 13.25
C ASP A 29 -11.49 6.28 13.79
N LEU A 30 -12.69 6.45 13.22
CA LEU A 30 -13.53 7.62 13.46
C LEU A 30 -14.15 7.50 14.85
N GLU A 31 -13.38 7.80 15.88
CA GLU A 31 -13.99 8.31 17.10
C GLU A 31 -14.49 9.71 16.80
N PRO A 32 -15.76 10.05 17.14
CA PRO A 32 -16.31 11.37 16.90
C PRO A 32 -15.44 12.40 17.60
N VAL A 33 -14.89 13.34 16.85
CA VAL A 33 -14.15 14.47 17.44
C VAL A 33 -15.14 15.24 18.33
N PRO A 34 -14.87 15.39 19.62
CA PRO A 34 -15.76 16.12 20.51
C PRO A 34 -16.02 17.52 19.96
N GLY A 35 -17.31 17.87 19.76
CA GLY A 35 -17.74 19.18 19.25
C GLY A 35 -18.03 19.26 17.76
N GLN A 36 -17.88 18.19 16.96
CA GLN A 36 -18.36 18.16 15.58
C GLN A 36 -19.76 17.58 15.48
N GLU A 37 -20.70 18.37 14.97
CA GLU A 37 -22.04 17.89 14.62
C GLU A 37 -21.97 16.93 13.44
N HIS A 38 -22.53 15.73 13.59
CA HIS A 38 -22.63 14.76 12.52
C HIS A 38 -24.05 14.18 12.44
N VAL A 39 -24.48 13.84 11.23
CA VAL A 39 -25.80 13.24 10.99
C VAL A 39 -25.75 11.78 11.32
N GLN A 40 -26.28 11.39 12.49
CA GLN A 40 -26.23 10.03 13.03
C GLN A 40 -26.78 8.96 12.08
N SER A 41 -27.79 9.29 11.27
CA SER A 41 -28.33 8.35 10.28
C SER A 41 -27.35 8.05 9.15
N VAL A 42 -26.53 9.02 8.74
CA VAL A 42 -25.48 8.83 7.74
C VAL A 42 -24.37 7.94 8.30
N VAL A 43 -23.91 8.21 9.52
CA VAL A 43 -22.90 7.38 10.19
C VAL A 43 -23.36 5.92 10.28
N ARG A 44 -24.61 5.69 10.70
CA ARG A 44 -25.19 4.35 10.79
C ARG A 44 -25.36 3.67 9.43
N ALA A 45 -25.73 4.42 8.39
CA ALA A 45 -25.81 3.89 7.02
C ALA A 45 -24.42 3.47 6.51
N MET A 46 -23.39 4.27 6.74
CA MET A 46 -22.00 3.90 6.39
C MET A 46 -21.50 2.68 7.18
N ALA A 47 -21.92 2.53 8.44
CA ALA A 47 -21.59 1.35 9.24
C ALA A 47 -22.16 0.05 8.64
N LEU A 48 -23.36 0.10 8.00
CA LEU A 48 -23.92 -1.05 7.28
C LEU A 48 -23.08 -1.45 6.07
N LEU A 49 -22.54 -0.49 5.32
CA LEU A 49 -21.65 -0.78 4.20
C LEU A 49 -20.33 -1.37 4.70
N LYS A 50 -19.77 -0.83 5.78
CA LYS A 50 -18.57 -1.34 6.44
C LYS A 50 -18.75 -2.74 7.05
N ALA A 51 -19.98 -3.16 7.33
CA ALA A 51 -20.25 -4.51 7.86
C ALA A 51 -19.83 -5.64 6.90
N PHE A 52 -19.66 -5.34 5.60
CA PHE A 52 -19.15 -6.28 4.60
C PHE A 52 -17.61 -6.34 4.54
N ASP A 53 -16.93 -5.53 5.34
CA ASP A 53 -15.48 -5.36 5.33
C ASP A 53 -14.72 -6.43 6.17
N GLY A 54 -15.35 -7.43 6.66
CA GLY A 54 -14.72 -8.41 7.55
C GLY A 54 -15.07 -9.86 7.24
N GLY A 55 -14.39 -10.49 6.28
CA GLY A 55 -14.50 -11.91 6.00
C GLY A 55 -14.84 -12.24 4.54
N ASP A 56 -14.84 -13.53 4.21
CA ASP A 56 -15.14 -14.03 2.85
C ASP A 56 -16.65 -14.01 2.52
N GLU A 57 -17.48 -13.54 3.43
CA GLU A 57 -18.93 -13.54 3.27
C GLU A 57 -19.40 -12.39 2.37
N VAL A 58 -19.77 -12.73 1.14
CA VAL A 58 -20.32 -11.79 0.17
C VAL A 58 -21.77 -11.39 0.52
N PHE A 59 -22.49 -12.23 1.28
CA PHE A 59 -23.88 -12.07 1.66
C PHE A 59 -24.06 -12.10 3.17
N LEU A 60 -24.79 -11.12 3.71
CA LEU A 60 -25.10 -11.05 5.13
C LEU A 60 -26.60 -11.06 5.38
N SER A 61 -27.06 -11.84 6.34
CA SER A 61 -28.44 -11.77 6.82
C SER A 61 -28.68 -10.46 7.56
N LEU A 62 -29.95 -10.03 7.63
CA LEU A 62 -30.30 -8.85 8.44
C LEU A 62 -29.87 -9.00 9.91
N THR A 63 -29.90 -10.23 10.43
CA THR A 63 -29.47 -10.53 11.80
C THR A 63 -27.97 -10.27 11.97
N GLU A 64 -27.17 -10.70 11.01
CA GLU A 64 -25.73 -10.51 11.03
C GLU A 64 -25.33 -9.04 10.83
N LEU A 65 -26.00 -8.33 9.91
CA LEU A 65 -25.83 -6.88 9.76
C LEU A 65 -26.12 -6.13 11.08
N ALA A 66 -27.22 -6.46 11.74
CA ALA A 66 -27.59 -5.86 13.02
C ALA A 66 -26.54 -6.16 14.10
N ARG A 67 -26.02 -7.40 14.16
CA ARG A 67 -24.99 -7.82 15.10
C ARG A 67 -23.66 -7.09 14.85
N ARG A 68 -23.17 -7.06 13.61
CA ARG A 68 -21.89 -6.41 13.25
C ARG A 68 -21.89 -4.90 13.51
N THR A 69 -23.07 -4.28 13.36
CA THR A 69 -23.20 -2.82 13.50
C THR A 69 -23.71 -2.38 14.89
N GLY A 70 -24.07 -3.31 15.76
CA GLY A 70 -24.67 -2.99 17.05
C GLY A 70 -26.07 -2.36 16.97
N MET A 71 -26.75 -2.46 15.81
CA MET A 71 -28.06 -1.84 15.59
C MET A 71 -29.22 -2.79 15.85
N TYR A 72 -30.38 -2.23 16.24
CA TYR A 72 -31.62 -2.98 16.24
C TYR A 72 -32.04 -3.35 14.80
N LYS A 73 -32.52 -4.59 14.57
CA LYS A 73 -32.92 -5.10 13.25
C LYS A 73 -33.85 -4.16 12.47
N PRO A 74 -34.92 -3.55 13.06
CA PRO A 74 -35.78 -2.61 12.33
C PRO A 74 -34.99 -1.38 11.82
N THR A 75 -34.05 -0.87 12.59
CA THR A 75 -33.20 0.26 12.20
C THR A 75 -32.27 -0.14 11.05
N ALA A 76 -31.57 -1.28 11.19
CA ALA A 76 -30.72 -1.81 10.14
C ALA A 76 -31.49 -2.05 8.83
N LEU A 77 -32.70 -2.64 8.92
CA LEU A 77 -33.54 -2.88 7.74
C LEU A 77 -33.93 -1.58 7.03
N ARG A 78 -34.36 -0.56 7.79
CA ARG A 78 -34.76 0.73 7.21
C ARG A 78 -33.61 1.42 6.50
N LEU A 79 -32.41 1.40 7.10
CA LEU A 79 -31.23 1.98 6.50
C LEU A 79 -30.74 1.17 5.29
N ALA A 80 -30.76 -0.17 5.37
CA ALA A 80 -30.41 -1.04 4.24
C ALA A 80 -31.33 -0.80 3.03
N ARG A 81 -32.63 -0.65 3.26
CA ARG A 81 -33.62 -0.28 2.20
C ARG A 81 -33.31 1.09 1.62
N SER A 82 -32.94 2.09 2.43
CA SER A 82 -32.53 3.41 1.94
C SER A 82 -31.28 3.34 1.08
N LEU A 83 -30.28 2.56 1.49
CA LEU A 83 -29.08 2.31 0.70
C LEU A 83 -29.37 1.55 -0.60
N ALA A 84 -30.40 0.69 -0.59
CA ALA A 84 -30.84 -0.03 -1.79
C ALA A 84 -31.48 0.90 -2.84
N LEU A 85 -32.19 1.95 -2.42
CA LEU A 85 -32.72 2.96 -3.34
C LEU A 85 -31.60 3.64 -4.16
N SER A 86 -30.42 3.81 -3.57
CA SER A 86 -29.24 4.38 -4.22
C SER A 86 -28.28 3.31 -4.74
N GLN A 87 -28.71 2.06 -4.84
CA GLN A 87 -27.95 0.92 -5.35
C GLN A 87 -26.64 0.62 -4.60
N PHE A 88 -26.46 1.11 -3.37
CA PHE A 88 -25.32 0.76 -2.51
C PHE A 88 -25.44 -0.61 -1.87
N MET A 89 -26.68 -1.08 -1.68
CA MET A 89 -26.98 -2.42 -1.21
C MET A 89 -28.05 -3.07 -2.11
N VAL A 90 -28.05 -4.40 -2.16
CA VAL A 90 -29.04 -5.20 -2.88
C VAL A 90 -29.52 -6.32 -1.96
N GLN A 91 -30.83 -6.52 -1.87
CA GLN A 91 -31.43 -7.66 -1.18
C GLN A 91 -31.70 -8.78 -2.18
N ARG A 92 -31.33 -10.00 -1.81
CA ARG A 92 -31.67 -11.22 -2.56
C ARG A 92 -33.06 -11.70 -2.22
N ASP A 93 -33.58 -12.63 -3.00
CA ASP A 93 -34.89 -13.26 -2.82
C ASP A 93 -34.99 -14.04 -1.50
N ASP A 94 -33.88 -14.57 -1.00
CA ASP A 94 -33.77 -15.25 0.31
C ASP A 94 -33.68 -14.28 1.51
N GLY A 95 -33.76 -12.96 1.25
CA GLY A 95 -33.68 -11.91 2.25
C GLY A 95 -32.25 -11.51 2.68
N ALA A 96 -31.20 -12.17 2.18
CA ALA A 96 -29.82 -11.77 2.43
C ALA A 96 -29.44 -10.49 1.67
N TRP A 97 -28.48 -9.75 2.21
CA TRP A 97 -28.00 -8.48 1.67
C TRP A 97 -26.58 -8.62 1.14
N ARG A 98 -26.25 -7.86 0.11
CA ARG A 98 -24.89 -7.68 -0.40
C ARG A 98 -24.63 -6.22 -0.78
N LEU A 99 -23.37 -5.88 -1.02
CA LEU A 99 -23.03 -4.59 -1.63
C LEU A 99 -23.63 -4.51 -3.04
N GLY A 100 -24.14 -3.34 -3.36
CA GLY A 100 -24.72 -3.03 -4.66
C GLY A 100 -23.71 -2.39 -5.63
N PRO A 101 -24.09 -2.24 -6.92
CA PRO A 101 -23.18 -1.73 -7.96
C PRO A 101 -22.66 -0.31 -7.68
N ALA A 102 -23.43 0.55 -6.99
CA ALA A 102 -22.96 1.90 -6.66
C ALA A 102 -21.70 1.91 -5.79
N ALA A 103 -21.56 0.95 -4.88
CA ALA A 103 -20.34 0.80 -4.08
C ALA A 103 -19.13 0.47 -4.97
N GLY A 104 -19.30 -0.41 -5.96
CA GLY A 104 -18.28 -0.75 -6.94
C GLY A 104 -17.89 0.44 -7.83
N TRP A 105 -18.86 1.22 -8.29
CA TRP A 105 -18.59 2.41 -9.12
C TRP A 105 -17.77 3.48 -8.37
N ILE A 106 -18.12 3.75 -7.11
CA ILE A 106 -17.36 4.71 -6.30
C ILE A 106 -15.97 4.16 -6.01
N GLY A 107 -15.85 2.88 -5.68
CA GLY A 107 -14.56 2.22 -5.51
C GLY A 107 -13.68 2.29 -6.77
N SER A 108 -14.25 2.05 -7.96
CA SER A 108 -13.50 2.15 -9.23
C SER A 108 -13.04 3.58 -9.53
N ARG A 109 -13.86 4.60 -9.21
CA ARG A 109 -13.48 6.01 -9.33
C ARG A 109 -12.35 6.38 -8.39
N TYR A 110 -12.40 5.90 -7.16
CA TYR A 110 -11.31 6.07 -6.22
C TYR A 110 -10.01 5.44 -6.76
N GLN A 111 -10.10 4.21 -7.24
CA GLN A 111 -8.95 3.49 -7.82
C GLN A 111 -8.37 4.20 -9.05
N ALA A 112 -9.24 4.73 -9.93
CA ALA A 112 -8.80 5.45 -11.14
C ALA A 112 -8.10 6.80 -10.84
N GLN A 113 -8.33 7.38 -9.67
CA GLN A 113 -7.68 8.60 -9.20
C GLN A 113 -6.40 8.32 -8.40
N PHE A 114 -6.16 7.06 -8.08
CA PHE A 114 -5.05 6.66 -7.23
C PHE A 114 -3.79 6.49 -8.09
N ASP A 115 -2.98 7.52 -8.13
CA ASP A 115 -1.61 7.39 -8.63
C ASP A 115 -0.76 6.63 -7.59
N VAL A 116 -0.68 5.32 -7.79
CA VAL A 116 0.11 4.42 -6.93
C VAL A 116 1.56 4.88 -6.84
N GLY A 117 2.09 5.44 -7.92
CA GLY A 117 3.44 5.97 -7.99
C GLY A 117 3.67 7.09 -6.99
N SER A 118 2.76 8.05 -6.91
CA SER A 118 2.85 9.19 -6.00
C SER A 118 2.82 8.81 -4.52
N VAL A 119 2.30 7.63 -4.17
CA VAL A 119 2.29 7.10 -2.80
C VAL A 119 3.56 6.30 -2.50
N ILE A 120 4.01 5.48 -3.44
CA ILE A 120 5.16 4.59 -3.25
C ILE A 120 6.48 5.38 -3.25
N GLU A 121 6.64 6.27 -4.22
CA GLU A 121 7.90 6.98 -4.46
C GLU A 121 8.43 7.74 -3.22
N PRO A 122 7.65 8.55 -2.49
CA PRO A 122 8.14 9.28 -1.33
C PRO A 122 8.65 8.35 -0.21
N ILE A 123 8.01 7.19 -0.03
CA ILE A 123 8.40 6.21 1.00
C ILE A 123 9.70 5.53 0.61
N LEU A 124 9.85 5.11 -0.65
CA LEU A 124 11.09 4.53 -1.16
C LEU A 124 12.24 5.53 -1.14
N ARG A 125 11.99 6.77 -1.57
CA ARG A 125 13.00 7.84 -1.58
C ARG A 125 13.49 8.16 -0.17
N MET A 126 12.59 8.21 0.81
CA MET A 126 12.94 8.41 2.20
C MET A 126 13.79 7.25 2.73
N LEU A 127 13.41 5.99 2.45
CA LEU A 127 14.17 4.81 2.84
C LEU A 127 15.56 4.82 2.18
N ALA A 128 15.65 5.13 0.89
CA ALA A 128 16.90 5.22 0.16
C ALA A 128 17.82 6.32 0.72
N THR A 129 17.26 7.48 1.05
CA THR A 129 18.02 8.59 1.65
C THR A 129 18.52 8.24 3.06
N GLN A 130 17.66 7.61 3.87
CA GLN A 130 18.01 7.23 5.25
C GLN A 130 19.09 6.16 5.31
N THR A 131 19.08 5.21 4.38
CA THR A 131 20.00 4.07 4.38
C THR A 131 21.23 4.27 3.50
N GLY A 132 21.18 5.21 2.57
CA GLY A 132 22.18 5.37 1.50
C GLY A 132 22.08 4.27 0.43
N GLU A 133 21.28 3.23 0.63
CA GLU A 133 21.12 2.09 -0.25
C GLU A 133 19.87 2.20 -1.12
N SER A 134 19.81 1.41 -2.19
CA SER A 134 18.62 1.45 -3.06
C SER A 134 17.42 0.80 -2.42
N ALA A 135 16.28 1.48 -2.47
CA ALA A 135 14.99 0.99 -1.99
C ALA A 135 14.08 0.59 -3.15
N SER A 136 13.42 -0.55 -3.06
CA SER A 136 12.55 -1.06 -4.12
C SER A 136 11.26 -1.64 -3.55
N PHE A 137 10.16 -1.52 -4.29
CA PHE A 137 8.90 -2.19 -3.98
C PHE A 137 8.62 -3.25 -5.04
N TYR A 138 8.36 -4.46 -4.59
CA TYR A 138 8.07 -5.63 -5.41
C TYR A 138 6.63 -6.07 -5.20
N VAL A 139 5.95 -6.37 -6.30
CA VAL A 139 4.65 -7.05 -6.32
C VAL A 139 4.83 -8.49 -6.81
N HIS A 140 3.90 -9.38 -6.48
CA HIS A 140 3.98 -10.78 -6.90
C HIS A 140 2.83 -11.15 -7.84
N GLU A 141 3.10 -12.10 -8.74
CA GLU A 141 2.13 -12.71 -9.62
C GLU A 141 2.47 -14.19 -9.78
N GLY A 142 1.58 -15.06 -9.30
CA GLY A 142 1.89 -16.50 -9.18
C GLY A 142 3.15 -16.71 -8.34
N ASN A 143 4.11 -17.44 -8.89
CA ASN A 143 5.41 -17.74 -8.27
C ASN A 143 6.54 -16.76 -8.66
N MET A 144 6.19 -15.66 -9.32
CA MET A 144 7.13 -14.62 -9.75
C MET A 144 6.87 -13.31 -8.98
N ARG A 145 7.86 -12.44 -8.96
CA ARG A 145 7.73 -11.05 -8.52
C ARG A 145 8.33 -10.11 -9.55
N SER A 146 7.79 -8.90 -9.63
CA SER A 146 8.35 -7.82 -10.44
C SER A 146 8.67 -6.61 -9.57
N CYS A 147 9.72 -5.88 -9.92
CA CYS A 147 10.03 -4.59 -9.31
C CYS A 147 9.10 -3.53 -9.88
N LEU A 148 8.10 -3.11 -9.08
CA LEU A 148 7.15 -2.08 -9.50
C LEU A 148 7.80 -0.70 -9.51
N MET A 149 8.60 -0.40 -8.50
CA MET A 149 9.27 0.89 -8.37
C MET A 149 10.57 0.76 -7.58
N ARG A 150 11.53 1.64 -7.91
CA ARG A 150 12.83 1.73 -7.27
C ARG A 150 13.27 3.18 -7.12
N CYS A 151 13.84 3.49 -5.97
CA CYS A 151 14.60 4.72 -5.74
C CYS A 151 16.04 4.36 -5.40
N GLU A 152 16.97 5.01 -6.06
CA GLU A 152 18.40 4.78 -5.83
C GLU A 152 18.90 5.61 -4.65
N GLY A 153 19.70 4.98 -3.79
CA GLY A 153 20.45 5.66 -2.74
C GLY A 153 21.78 6.19 -3.25
N SER A 154 22.50 6.91 -2.40
CA SER A 154 23.83 7.47 -2.72
C SER A 154 24.88 6.39 -3.06
N ASN A 155 24.67 5.16 -2.60
CA ASN A 155 25.52 4.00 -2.81
C ASN A 155 24.97 3.04 -3.87
N ALA A 156 24.10 3.52 -4.77
CA ALA A 156 23.45 2.70 -5.77
C ALA A 156 24.47 1.97 -6.66
N ARG A 157 24.09 0.77 -7.07
CA ARG A 157 24.91 -0.13 -7.89
C ARG A 157 24.45 -0.06 -9.36
N PRO A 158 25.34 -0.20 -10.38
CA PRO A 158 24.98 -0.13 -11.80
C PRO A 158 24.09 -1.30 -12.30
N ASN A 159 24.16 -2.50 -11.69
CA ASN A 159 23.53 -3.73 -12.17
C ASN A 159 22.43 -4.26 -11.25
N HIS A 160 21.37 -3.48 -11.06
CA HIS A 160 20.19 -3.93 -10.32
C HIS A 160 19.08 -4.47 -11.23
N PRO A 161 18.11 -5.23 -10.66
CA PRO A 161 16.89 -5.54 -11.38
C PRO A 161 16.24 -4.28 -11.93
N ARG A 162 15.93 -4.26 -13.21
CA ARG A 162 15.22 -3.15 -13.84
C ARG A 162 13.76 -3.15 -13.38
N SER A 163 13.14 -1.98 -13.37
CA SER A 163 11.68 -1.94 -13.22
C SER A 163 11.06 -2.86 -14.26
N GLY A 164 10.17 -3.76 -13.80
CA GLY A 164 9.54 -4.74 -14.66
C GLY A 164 10.23 -6.08 -14.81
N GLU A 165 11.46 -6.24 -14.36
CA GLU A 165 12.12 -7.54 -14.40
C GLU A 165 11.40 -8.55 -13.52
N LEU A 166 11.05 -9.71 -14.12
CA LEU A 166 10.43 -10.83 -13.44
C LEU A 166 11.50 -11.69 -12.75
N LEU A 167 11.31 -11.93 -11.47
CA LEU A 167 12.22 -12.72 -10.63
C LEU A 167 11.43 -13.78 -9.86
N PRO A 168 11.99 -14.98 -9.65
CA PRO A 168 11.36 -16.02 -8.83
C PRO A 168 11.12 -15.54 -7.38
N LEU A 169 10.04 -16.02 -6.75
CA LEU A 169 9.74 -15.71 -5.35
C LEU A 169 10.66 -16.43 -4.36
N ASP A 170 11.17 -17.58 -4.71
CA ASP A 170 12.01 -18.43 -3.84
C ASP A 170 13.47 -17.93 -3.72
N LEU A 171 13.86 -16.88 -4.45
CA LEU A 171 15.20 -16.31 -4.43
C LEU A 171 15.24 -14.88 -3.89
N GLY A 172 16.15 -14.65 -2.93
CA GLY A 172 16.44 -13.33 -2.38
C GLY A 172 15.39 -12.80 -1.40
N ALA A 173 15.77 -11.77 -0.65
CA ALA A 173 15.00 -11.30 0.48
C ALA A 173 13.54 -10.87 0.14
N PRO A 174 13.25 -10.13 -0.94
CA PRO A 174 11.87 -9.71 -1.23
C PRO A 174 10.93 -10.88 -1.48
N GLY A 175 11.38 -11.88 -2.24
CA GLY A 175 10.54 -13.03 -2.57
C GLY A 175 10.22 -13.87 -1.34
N ARG A 176 11.22 -14.19 -0.51
CA ARG A 176 11.01 -14.93 0.74
C ARG A 176 10.13 -14.18 1.72
N ALA A 177 10.24 -12.85 1.80
CA ALA A 177 9.35 -12.03 2.63
C ALA A 177 7.89 -12.11 2.13
N ILE A 178 7.67 -12.11 0.80
CA ILE A 178 6.33 -12.29 0.20
C ILE A 178 5.80 -13.69 0.51
N LEU A 179 6.58 -14.76 0.26
CA LEU A 179 6.18 -16.14 0.53
C LEU A 179 5.79 -16.36 1.99
N ALA A 180 6.61 -15.85 2.93
CA ALA A 180 6.29 -15.90 4.34
C ALA A 180 4.98 -15.18 4.66
N ALA A 181 4.73 -14.04 4.03
CA ALA A 181 3.50 -13.27 4.21
C ALA A 181 2.26 -13.96 3.62
N LEU A 182 2.43 -14.72 2.53
CA LEU A 182 1.37 -15.54 1.90
C LEU A 182 1.07 -16.82 2.68
N GLY A 183 1.86 -17.15 3.72
CA GLY A 183 1.63 -18.34 4.54
C GLY A 183 2.40 -19.58 4.09
N GLU A 184 3.43 -19.44 3.25
CA GLU A 184 4.28 -20.57 2.83
C GLU A 184 4.75 -21.36 4.07
N PRO A 185 4.62 -22.69 4.10
CA PRO A 185 5.02 -23.53 5.23
C PRO A 185 6.54 -23.67 5.33
N GLY A 186 7.03 -23.96 6.54
CA GLY A 186 8.44 -24.25 6.83
C GLY A 186 9.07 -23.29 7.84
N ASP A 187 10.08 -23.80 8.55
CA ASP A 187 10.72 -23.10 9.68
C ASP A 187 11.29 -21.73 9.30
N LEU A 188 11.88 -21.64 8.11
CA LEU A 188 12.39 -20.36 7.57
C LEU A 188 11.28 -19.31 7.48
N TYR A 189 10.14 -19.67 6.89
CA TYR A 189 9.03 -18.74 6.69
C TYR A 189 8.32 -18.39 8.00
N GLU A 190 8.27 -19.32 8.96
CA GLU A 190 7.80 -19.02 10.30
C GLU A 190 8.72 -18.07 11.04
N GLN A 191 10.03 -18.23 10.90
CA GLN A 191 11.00 -17.28 11.44
C GLN A 191 10.82 -15.90 10.83
N ILE A 192 10.67 -15.80 9.49
CA ILE A 192 10.42 -14.53 8.80
C ILE A 192 9.13 -13.87 9.30
N ARG A 193 8.05 -14.63 9.49
CA ARG A 193 6.79 -14.10 10.05
C ARG A 193 6.95 -13.55 11.46
N ARG A 194 7.73 -14.21 12.32
CA ARG A 194 7.99 -13.77 13.70
C ARG A 194 8.84 -12.52 13.76
N GLN A 195 9.90 -12.43 12.98
CA GLN A 195 10.81 -11.28 13.01
C GLN A 195 10.36 -10.11 12.13
N GLY A 196 9.49 -10.36 11.12
CA GLY A 196 8.92 -9.33 10.25
C GLY A 196 9.78 -8.95 9.05
N PHE A 197 10.96 -9.54 8.87
CA PHE A 197 11.87 -9.28 7.76
C PHE A 197 12.70 -10.52 7.40
N TYR A 198 13.35 -10.47 6.25
CA TYR A 198 14.38 -11.42 5.85
C TYR A 198 15.52 -10.68 5.14
N TRP A 199 16.73 -11.13 5.35
CA TRP A 199 17.89 -10.66 4.59
C TRP A 199 18.61 -11.83 3.90
N ALA A 200 19.20 -11.51 2.75
CA ALA A 200 19.91 -12.48 1.92
C ALA A 200 21.20 -11.83 1.39
N ARG A 201 22.26 -12.63 1.33
CA ARG A 201 23.53 -12.26 0.69
C ARG A 201 23.92 -13.36 -0.28
N GLY A 202 24.21 -12.97 -1.53
CA GLY A 202 24.67 -13.90 -2.56
C GLY A 202 23.62 -14.84 -3.14
N GLU A 203 22.36 -14.81 -2.66
CA GLU A 203 21.33 -15.76 -3.13
C GLU A 203 20.97 -15.55 -4.61
N ARG A 204 20.82 -14.32 -5.06
CA ARG A 204 20.48 -13.99 -6.46
C ARG A 204 21.72 -13.73 -7.32
N SER A 205 22.70 -13.06 -6.76
CA SER A 205 23.98 -12.70 -7.35
C SER A 205 25.02 -12.65 -6.23
N SER A 206 26.19 -13.27 -6.42
CA SER A 206 27.23 -13.40 -5.39
C SER A 206 27.65 -12.07 -4.76
N ASP A 207 27.53 -10.98 -5.53
CA ASP A 207 27.92 -9.64 -5.16
C ASP A 207 26.77 -8.77 -4.61
N ALA A 208 25.56 -9.35 -4.45
CA ALA A 208 24.37 -8.63 -3.99
C ALA A 208 23.94 -9.06 -2.58
N ALA A 209 23.54 -8.08 -1.78
CA ALA A 209 22.85 -8.31 -0.52
C ALA A 209 21.59 -7.46 -0.43
N SER A 210 20.59 -7.94 0.27
CA SER A 210 19.33 -7.23 0.46
C SER A 210 18.65 -7.63 1.76
N ILE A 211 17.85 -6.71 2.30
CA ILE A 211 16.88 -6.96 3.36
C ILE A 211 15.50 -6.55 2.87
N ALA A 212 14.47 -7.27 3.27
CA ALA A 212 13.11 -7.00 2.84
C ALA A 212 12.09 -7.30 3.93
N ALA A 213 10.97 -6.56 3.88
CA ALA A 213 9.81 -6.76 4.72
C ALA A 213 8.54 -6.79 3.86
N ALA A 214 7.59 -7.66 4.19
CA ALA A 214 6.33 -7.75 3.48
C ALA A 214 5.48 -6.49 3.73
N VAL A 215 4.85 -6.00 2.67
CA VAL A 215 3.88 -4.91 2.71
C VAL A 215 2.49 -5.51 2.77
N ARG A 216 1.77 -5.23 3.85
CA ARG A 216 0.40 -5.70 4.06
C ARG A 216 -0.55 -4.51 4.02
N GLY A 217 -1.54 -4.59 3.16
CA GLY A 217 -2.64 -3.63 3.09
C GLY A 217 -3.73 -3.91 4.14
N GLY A 218 -4.90 -3.33 3.91
CA GLY A 218 -6.09 -3.58 4.73
C GLY A 218 -6.39 -5.08 4.82
N HIS A 219 -6.92 -5.51 5.96
CA HIS A 219 -7.29 -6.92 6.26
C HIS A 219 -6.15 -7.93 6.12
N GLY A 220 -4.87 -7.47 6.21
CA GLY A 220 -3.71 -8.35 6.11
C GLY A 220 -3.37 -8.81 4.68
N THR A 221 -4.05 -8.27 3.66
CA THR A 221 -3.78 -8.57 2.25
C THR A 221 -2.31 -8.31 1.91
N VAL A 222 -1.64 -9.28 1.32
CA VAL A 222 -0.24 -9.15 0.90
C VAL A 222 -0.19 -8.34 -0.40
N LEU A 223 0.34 -7.11 -0.32
CA LEU A 223 0.52 -6.22 -1.46
C LEU A 223 1.85 -6.45 -2.19
N GLY A 224 2.86 -6.98 -1.46
CA GLY A 224 4.19 -7.21 -1.99
C GLY A 224 5.25 -7.14 -0.90
N ALA A 225 6.47 -6.71 -1.24
CA ALA A 225 7.53 -6.45 -0.28
C ALA A 225 8.34 -5.20 -0.64
N ILE A 226 8.74 -4.45 0.38
CA ILE A 226 9.75 -3.40 0.26
C ILE A 226 11.12 -3.99 0.57
N SER A 227 12.15 -3.55 -0.14
CA SER A 227 13.50 -4.06 0.01
C SER A 227 14.53 -2.94 -0.04
N THR A 228 15.52 -3.02 0.82
CA THR A 228 16.77 -2.26 0.75
C THR A 228 17.87 -3.17 0.22
N SER A 229 18.63 -2.75 -0.77
CA SER A 229 19.64 -3.59 -1.45
C SER A 229 20.88 -2.83 -1.88
N GLY A 230 22.03 -3.51 -1.82
CA GLY A 230 23.33 -2.97 -2.19
C GLY A 230 24.37 -4.06 -2.44
N LEU A 231 25.66 -3.67 -2.45
CA LEU A 231 26.79 -4.59 -2.59
C LEU A 231 26.93 -5.48 -1.35
N ALA A 232 27.17 -6.78 -1.55
CA ALA A 232 27.39 -7.73 -0.46
C ALA A 232 28.61 -7.38 0.40
N ASP A 233 29.67 -6.83 -0.19
CA ASP A 233 30.89 -6.42 0.54
C ASP A 233 30.61 -5.29 1.53
N ARG A 234 29.67 -4.40 1.22
CA ARG A 234 29.26 -3.30 2.10
C ARG A 234 28.16 -3.72 3.09
N LEU A 235 27.18 -4.47 2.62
CA LEU A 235 26.06 -4.93 3.43
C LEU A 235 26.43 -6.21 4.20
N THR A 236 27.24 -6.04 5.25
CA THR A 236 27.55 -7.12 6.19
C THR A 236 26.31 -7.57 6.97
N PRO A 237 26.31 -8.74 7.62
CA PRO A 237 25.18 -9.18 8.45
C PRO A 237 24.77 -8.14 9.51
N ASP A 238 25.73 -7.48 10.15
CA ASP A 238 25.45 -6.46 11.17
C ASP A 238 24.74 -5.24 10.57
N ILE A 239 25.23 -4.74 9.44
CA ILE A 239 24.57 -3.63 8.72
C ILE A 239 23.17 -4.02 8.24
N LEU A 240 22.98 -5.25 7.72
CA LEU A 240 21.65 -5.73 7.35
C LEU A 240 20.69 -5.78 8.54
N MET A 241 21.18 -6.14 9.72
CA MET A 241 20.39 -6.10 10.95
C MET A 241 20.03 -4.66 11.36
N GLU A 242 20.94 -3.70 11.24
CA GLU A 242 20.65 -2.28 11.48
C GLU A 242 19.59 -1.73 10.51
N LEU A 243 19.61 -2.18 9.25
CA LEU A 243 18.63 -1.80 8.23
C LEU A 243 17.24 -2.43 8.45
N SER A 244 17.09 -3.38 9.36
CA SER A 244 15.82 -4.08 9.61
C SER A 244 14.74 -3.12 10.11
N GLY A 245 15.06 -2.28 11.08
CA GLY A 245 14.12 -1.29 11.64
C GLY A 245 13.55 -0.34 10.58
N PRO A 246 14.39 0.40 9.85
CA PRO A 246 13.97 1.27 8.76
C PRO A 246 13.14 0.57 7.69
N THR A 247 13.55 -0.64 7.27
CA THR A 247 12.86 -1.41 6.21
C THR A 247 11.46 -1.85 6.67
N VAL A 248 11.34 -2.38 7.89
CA VAL A 248 10.03 -2.77 8.47
C VAL A 248 9.12 -1.56 8.67
N ALA A 249 9.66 -0.44 9.15
CA ALA A 249 8.89 0.79 9.31
C ALA A 249 8.37 1.31 7.97
N ALA A 250 9.19 1.30 6.92
CA ALA A 250 8.78 1.68 5.57
C ALA A 250 7.70 0.74 5.02
N ALA A 251 7.82 -0.58 5.24
CA ALA A 251 6.81 -1.55 4.82
C ALA A 251 5.45 -1.29 5.50
N LYS A 252 5.44 -1.01 6.81
CA LYS A 252 4.21 -0.66 7.54
C LYS A 252 3.59 0.64 7.03
N ARG A 253 4.40 1.67 6.80
CA ARG A 253 3.92 2.96 6.24
C ARG A 253 3.33 2.79 4.86
N LEU A 254 4.00 2.03 4.00
CA LEU A 254 3.51 1.75 2.65
C LEU A 254 2.20 0.95 2.69
N GLY A 255 2.12 -0.06 3.55
CA GLY A 255 0.89 -0.83 3.75
C GLY A 255 -0.28 0.01 4.23
N ALA A 256 -0.06 0.93 5.18
CA ALA A 256 -1.08 1.85 5.65
C ALA A 256 -1.52 2.83 4.55
N ALA A 257 -0.58 3.35 3.76
CA ALA A 257 -0.87 4.28 2.67
C ALA A 257 -1.61 3.62 1.49
N LEU A 258 -1.32 2.33 1.23
CA LEU A 258 -1.96 1.53 0.18
C LEU A 258 -3.16 0.70 0.69
N GLY A 259 -3.58 0.86 1.94
CA GLY A 259 -4.54 -0.01 2.63
C GLY A 259 -5.89 -0.22 1.95
N GLY A 260 -6.31 0.70 1.09
CA GLY A 260 -7.53 0.60 0.27
C GLY A 260 -7.29 0.16 -1.17
N VAL A 261 -6.04 -0.10 -1.58
CA VAL A 261 -5.69 -0.48 -2.95
C VAL A 261 -5.70 -2.00 -3.07
N PRO A 262 -6.51 -2.58 -3.97
CA PRO A 262 -6.47 -4.02 -4.20
C PRO A 262 -5.13 -4.42 -4.83
N ALA A 263 -4.59 -5.58 -4.45
CA ALA A 263 -3.35 -6.10 -4.99
C ALA A 263 -3.38 -6.22 -6.54
N THR A 264 -4.56 -6.46 -7.12
CA THR A 264 -4.79 -6.49 -8.57
C THR A 264 -4.58 -5.12 -9.23
N ALA A 265 -4.94 -4.02 -8.56
CA ALA A 265 -4.73 -2.67 -9.10
C ALA A 265 -3.23 -2.30 -9.12
N LEU A 266 -2.45 -2.74 -8.14
CA LEU A 266 -0.99 -2.57 -8.13
C LEU A 266 -0.32 -3.26 -9.32
N ARG A 267 -0.88 -4.39 -9.76
CA ARG A 267 -0.39 -5.13 -10.94
C ARG A 267 -0.79 -4.47 -12.26
N ALA A 268 -1.99 -3.87 -12.30
CA ALA A 268 -2.51 -3.22 -13.52
C ALA A 268 -1.82 -1.88 -13.83
N THR A 269 -1.20 -1.24 -12.85
CA THR A 269 -0.42 0.00 -13.06
C THR A 269 0.94 -0.25 -13.71
N TRP A 270 1.32 -1.53 -13.83
CA TRP A 270 2.54 -1.89 -14.50
C TRP A 270 2.27 -2.14 -15.99
N HIS A 271 2.67 -1.18 -16.83
CA HIS A 271 2.88 -1.38 -18.26
C HIS A 271 4.39 -1.40 -18.51
N PRO A 272 4.94 -2.50 -19.11
CA PRO A 272 6.33 -2.59 -19.47
C PRO A 272 6.73 -1.53 -20.48
#